data_3c31b7848389c101c61f82e8e0d95e7f
#
_entry.id   3c31b7848389c101c61f82e8e0d95e7f
#
_cell.length_a   1.000
_cell.length_b   1.000
_cell.length_c   1.000
_cell.angle_alpha   90.00
_cell.angle_beta   90.00
_cell.angle_gamma   90.00
#
_symmetry.space_group_name_H-M   'P 1'
#
loop_
_entity.id
_entity.type
_entity.pdbx_description
1 polymer ?
#
loop_
_entity_poly.entity_id
_entity_poly.type
_entity_poly.pdbx_seq_one_letter_code
_entity_poly.pdbx_strand_id
1 'polypeptide(L)'
;MVKFDMGAAWDDAMTLVRAHLPLTGVLAGLFFFLPGIAAALLGPAPLVPPDNATPDQISTLLWEQMRQQLPWLGAVMIASTLGSIAILRLWLARSGTSVGEALGFAFVMIPTMIILFVVQSVLFGIAALLLIIPALYLIGRFAAVYPLLTDRNLKNPFAALTGSWQLTSGNGWRIALFVILFMIALLVITMIVGAVTGIFGPHGSFGYVIGSVINSAVSAAFGLLNTAVLAAIYRQLAVRTSGEVFQ
;
A
#
# COMPACT_ATOMS: atom_id res chain seq x y z
N MET A 1 26.76 -11.03 6.31
CA MET A 1 25.43 -10.53 5.88
C MET A 1 25.51 -9.04 5.57
N VAL A 2 25.17 -8.65 4.36
CA VAL A 2 25.18 -7.22 3.95
C VAL A 2 24.00 -6.50 4.60
N LYS A 3 24.29 -5.37 5.24
CA LYS A 3 23.29 -4.57 5.98
C LYS A 3 22.38 -3.83 4.99
N PHE A 4 21.05 -3.82 5.23
CA PHE A 4 20.11 -3.00 4.49
C PHE A 4 20.45 -1.51 4.66
N ASP A 5 20.48 -0.76 3.57
CA ASP A 5 20.76 0.68 3.51
C ASP A 5 19.48 1.43 3.16
N MET A 6 19.00 2.24 4.10
CA MET A 6 17.75 3.01 3.95
C MET A 6 17.89 4.13 2.93
N GLY A 7 19.06 4.81 2.89
CA GLY A 7 19.33 5.89 1.94
C GLY A 7 19.33 5.39 0.51
N ALA A 8 20.10 4.32 0.25
CA ALA A 8 20.15 3.70 -1.07
C ALA A 8 18.77 3.16 -1.52
N ALA A 9 17.96 2.62 -0.59
CA ALA A 9 16.61 2.17 -0.91
C ALA A 9 15.68 3.34 -1.27
N TRP A 10 15.81 4.48 -0.57
CA TRP A 10 15.08 5.70 -0.88
C TRP A 10 15.46 6.25 -2.26
N ASP A 11 16.74 6.37 -2.55
CA ASP A 11 17.25 6.89 -3.83
C ASP A 11 16.82 5.99 -5.01
N ASP A 12 16.86 4.67 -4.84
CA ASP A 12 16.36 3.71 -5.84
C ASP A 12 14.85 3.85 -6.05
N ALA A 13 14.05 4.01 -4.97
CA ALA A 13 12.61 4.26 -5.09
C ALA A 13 12.31 5.54 -5.85
N MET A 14 13.01 6.64 -5.56
CA MET A 14 12.85 7.92 -6.27
C MET A 14 13.25 7.81 -7.74
N THR A 15 14.30 7.05 -8.03
CA THR A 15 14.75 6.77 -9.41
C THR A 15 13.70 5.98 -10.18
N LEU A 16 13.10 4.95 -9.59
CA LEU A 16 12.01 4.17 -10.19
C LEU A 16 10.82 5.05 -10.55
N VAL A 17 10.38 5.89 -9.62
CA VAL A 17 9.26 6.81 -9.85
C VAL A 17 9.59 7.78 -10.99
N ARG A 18 10.72 8.48 -10.93
CA ARG A 18 11.09 9.51 -11.91
C ARG A 18 11.30 8.93 -13.32
N ALA A 19 11.95 7.78 -13.42
CA ALA A 19 12.25 7.16 -14.71
C ALA A 19 11.00 6.67 -15.47
N HIS A 20 9.93 6.30 -14.73
CA HIS A 20 8.76 5.65 -15.32
C HIS A 20 7.45 6.44 -15.08
N LEU A 21 7.53 7.67 -14.56
CA LEU A 21 6.38 8.48 -14.16
C LEU A 21 5.30 8.63 -15.26
N PRO A 22 5.65 8.83 -16.57
CA PRO A 22 4.61 8.96 -17.60
C PRO A 22 3.69 7.73 -17.69
N LEU A 23 4.25 6.54 -17.52
CA LEU A 23 3.52 5.28 -17.62
C LEU A 23 2.87 4.89 -16.28
N THR A 24 3.65 4.89 -15.21
CA THR A 24 3.18 4.49 -13.88
C THR A 24 2.27 5.53 -13.25
N GLY A 25 2.40 6.80 -13.64
CA GLY A 25 1.48 7.87 -13.25
C GLY A 25 0.06 7.66 -13.80
N VAL A 26 -0.07 7.18 -15.05
CA VAL A 26 -1.38 6.82 -15.61
C VAL A 26 -2.01 5.65 -14.83
N LEU A 27 -1.23 4.63 -14.51
CA LEU A 27 -1.71 3.51 -13.68
C LEU A 27 -2.07 3.97 -12.27
N ALA A 28 -1.28 4.84 -11.67
CA ALA A 28 -1.61 5.43 -10.36
C ALA A 28 -2.90 6.27 -10.41
N GLY A 29 -3.09 7.04 -11.49
CA GLY A 29 -4.34 7.75 -11.74
C GLY A 29 -5.55 6.83 -11.83
N LEU A 30 -5.43 5.72 -12.57
CA LEU A 30 -6.52 4.78 -12.79
C LEU A 30 -6.84 3.94 -11.54
N PHE A 31 -5.81 3.48 -10.81
CA PHE A 31 -5.98 2.47 -9.75
C PHE A 31 -5.87 3.03 -8.33
N PHE A 32 -5.29 4.22 -8.13
CA PHE A 32 -5.22 4.85 -6.81
C PHE A 32 -6.09 6.09 -6.74
N PHE A 33 -6.01 7.00 -7.76
CA PHE A 33 -6.76 8.25 -7.75
C PHE A 33 -8.26 8.04 -8.01
N LEU A 34 -8.64 7.39 -9.13
CA LEU A 34 -10.05 7.24 -9.50
C LEU A 34 -10.89 6.47 -8.47
N PRO A 35 -10.43 5.34 -7.91
CA PRO A 35 -11.21 4.65 -6.87
C PRO A 35 -11.31 5.50 -5.58
N GLY A 36 -10.26 6.23 -5.23
CA GLY A 36 -10.27 7.13 -4.07
C GLY A 36 -11.28 8.26 -4.21
N ILE A 37 -11.29 8.94 -5.35
CA ILE A 37 -12.26 10.03 -5.59
C ILE A 37 -13.69 9.49 -5.75
N ALA A 38 -13.88 8.32 -6.38
CA ALA A 38 -15.17 7.68 -6.45
C ALA A 38 -15.72 7.36 -5.06
N ALA A 39 -14.89 6.79 -4.18
CA ALA A 39 -15.27 6.51 -2.80
C ALA A 39 -15.60 7.80 -2.01
N ALA A 40 -14.87 8.88 -2.25
CA ALA A 40 -15.12 10.17 -1.59
C ALA A 40 -16.43 10.84 -2.05
N LEU A 41 -16.74 10.77 -3.34
CA LEU A 41 -17.89 11.51 -3.90
C LEU A 41 -19.18 10.67 -3.95
N LEU A 42 -19.07 9.36 -4.13
CA LEU A 42 -20.23 8.46 -4.27
C LEU A 42 -20.46 7.62 -3.00
N GLY A 43 -19.50 7.61 -2.10
CA GLY A 43 -19.60 6.90 -0.82
C GLY A 43 -20.55 7.57 0.15
N PRO A 44 -20.88 6.91 1.27
CA PRO A 44 -21.79 7.43 2.27
C PRO A 44 -21.23 8.69 2.93
N ALA A 45 -22.10 9.65 3.18
CA ALA A 45 -21.75 10.85 3.95
C ALA A 45 -21.37 10.47 5.38
N PRO A 46 -20.46 11.23 6.02
CA PRO A 46 -20.15 11.04 7.43
C PRO A 46 -21.40 11.19 8.31
N LEU A 47 -21.63 10.22 9.19
CA LEU A 47 -22.69 10.31 10.18
C LEU A 47 -22.26 11.26 11.30
N VAL A 48 -23.05 12.26 11.57
CA VAL A 48 -22.78 13.27 12.62
C VAL A 48 -23.56 12.88 13.88
N PRO A 49 -22.89 12.63 15.01
CA PRO A 49 -23.56 12.37 16.26
C PRO A 49 -24.37 13.61 16.71
N PRO A 50 -25.54 13.42 17.35
CA PRO A 50 -26.25 14.52 18.01
C PRO A 50 -25.41 15.14 19.14
N ASP A 51 -25.62 16.43 19.42
CA ASP A 51 -24.84 17.18 20.42
C ASP A 51 -24.84 16.52 21.82
N ASN A 52 -25.91 15.78 22.18
CA ASN A 52 -26.06 15.08 23.45
C ASN A 52 -26.04 13.54 23.28
N ALA A 53 -25.31 13.02 22.30
CA ALA A 53 -25.25 11.58 22.07
C ALA A 53 -24.63 10.82 23.24
N THR A 54 -25.29 9.77 23.69
CA THR A 54 -24.73 8.84 24.69
C THR A 54 -23.59 8.01 24.10
N PRO A 55 -22.68 7.46 24.94
CA PRO A 55 -21.61 6.57 24.46
C PRO A 55 -22.12 5.40 23.61
N ASP A 56 -23.28 4.83 23.96
CA ASP A 56 -23.91 3.74 23.21
C ASP A 56 -24.39 4.20 21.83
N GLN A 57 -24.96 5.39 21.73
CA GLN A 57 -25.36 5.99 20.44
C GLN A 57 -24.15 6.29 19.57
N ILE A 58 -23.07 6.81 20.15
CA ILE A 58 -21.82 7.05 19.42
C ILE A 58 -21.25 5.73 18.88
N SER A 59 -21.20 4.70 19.72
CA SER A 59 -20.71 3.38 19.30
C SER A 59 -21.54 2.78 18.16
N THR A 60 -22.86 2.89 18.24
CA THR A 60 -23.78 2.41 17.20
C THR A 60 -23.58 3.15 15.88
N LEU A 61 -23.43 4.49 15.93
CA LEU A 61 -23.17 5.32 14.75
C LEU A 61 -21.81 4.98 14.13
N LEU A 62 -20.77 4.74 14.92
CA LEU A 62 -19.45 4.32 14.42
C LEU A 62 -19.52 2.98 13.71
N TRP A 63 -20.25 1.99 14.26
CA TRP A 63 -20.46 0.70 13.62
C TRP A 63 -21.24 0.82 12.31
N GLU A 64 -22.28 1.63 12.29
CA GLU A 64 -23.07 1.87 11.08
C GLU A 64 -22.23 2.58 10.01
N GLN A 65 -21.48 3.61 10.38
CA GLN A 65 -20.55 4.30 9.50
C GLN A 65 -19.52 3.33 8.90
N MET A 66 -18.93 2.49 9.74
CA MET A 66 -17.96 1.49 9.29
C MET A 66 -18.62 0.50 8.31
N ARG A 67 -19.79 -0.01 8.64
CA ARG A 67 -20.52 -0.96 7.79
C ARG A 67 -20.84 -0.37 6.41
N GLN A 68 -21.25 0.90 6.35
CA GLN A 68 -21.55 1.60 5.10
C GLN A 68 -20.28 1.87 4.28
N GLN A 69 -19.14 2.10 4.92
CA GLN A 69 -17.87 2.37 4.25
C GLN A 69 -17.14 1.11 3.79
N LEU A 70 -17.37 -0.05 4.41
CA LEU A 70 -16.64 -1.30 4.09
C LEU A 70 -16.62 -1.66 2.60
N PRO A 71 -17.74 -1.58 1.82
CA PRO A 71 -17.71 -1.89 0.39
C PRO A 71 -16.78 -0.95 -0.40
N TRP A 72 -16.79 0.33 -0.07
CA TRP A 72 -15.95 1.35 -0.71
C TRP A 72 -14.47 1.15 -0.39
N LEU A 73 -14.16 0.91 0.88
CA LEU A 73 -12.80 0.58 1.32
C LEU A 73 -12.29 -0.69 0.63
N GLY A 74 -13.14 -1.71 0.53
CA GLY A 74 -12.82 -2.95 -0.18
C GLY A 74 -12.53 -2.71 -1.66
N ALA A 75 -13.37 -1.92 -2.34
CA ALA A 75 -13.17 -1.57 -3.75
C ALA A 75 -11.86 -0.80 -3.98
N VAL A 76 -11.58 0.22 -3.15
CA VAL A 76 -10.33 0.99 -3.19
C VAL A 76 -9.13 0.08 -2.93
N MET A 77 -9.21 -0.81 -1.95
CA MET A 77 -8.13 -1.74 -1.62
C MET A 77 -7.83 -2.71 -2.76
N ILE A 78 -8.86 -3.28 -3.38
CA ILE A 78 -8.70 -4.19 -4.53
C ILE A 78 -8.08 -3.44 -5.70
N ALA A 79 -8.60 -2.27 -6.06
CA ALA A 79 -8.06 -1.46 -7.13
C ALA A 79 -6.59 -1.07 -6.88
N SER A 80 -6.28 -0.59 -5.68
CA SER A 80 -4.92 -0.21 -5.29
C SER A 80 -3.95 -1.39 -5.32
N THR A 81 -4.39 -2.58 -4.92
CA THR A 81 -3.58 -3.79 -4.98
C THR A 81 -3.29 -4.18 -6.44
N LEU A 82 -4.30 -4.13 -7.32
CA LEU A 82 -4.13 -4.38 -8.75
C LEU A 82 -3.15 -3.39 -9.38
N GLY A 83 -3.31 -2.10 -9.08
CA GLY A 83 -2.40 -1.04 -9.54
C GLY A 83 -0.95 -1.28 -9.07
N SER A 84 -0.77 -1.60 -7.79
CA SER A 84 0.56 -1.90 -7.23
C SER A 84 1.22 -3.09 -7.91
N ILE A 85 0.49 -4.19 -8.12
CA ILE A 85 1.02 -5.38 -8.81
C ILE A 85 1.36 -5.08 -10.27
N ALA A 86 0.52 -4.34 -11.00
CA ALA A 86 0.78 -3.96 -12.36
C ALA A 86 2.04 -3.07 -12.47
N ILE A 87 2.19 -2.08 -11.58
CA ILE A 87 3.36 -1.21 -11.51
C ILE A 87 4.61 -2.01 -11.14
N LEU A 88 4.54 -2.90 -10.13
CA LEU A 88 5.65 -3.78 -9.79
C LEU A 88 6.06 -4.67 -10.96
N ARG A 89 5.09 -5.19 -11.72
CA ARG A 89 5.38 -6.01 -12.90
C ARG A 89 6.14 -5.23 -13.97
N LEU A 90 5.78 -3.97 -14.21
CA LEU A 90 6.49 -3.10 -15.14
C LEU A 90 7.92 -2.78 -14.68
N TRP A 91 8.14 -2.58 -13.39
CA TRP A 91 9.45 -2.22 -12.85
C TRP A 91 10.41 -3.40 -12.65
N LEU A 92 9.88 -4.60 -12.36
CA LEU A 92 10.69 -5.76 -12.00
C LEU A 92 10.86 -6.76 -13.13
N ALA A 93 10.01 -6.74 -14.17
CA ALA A 93 10.13 -7.66 -15.29
C ALA A 93 11.42 -7.40 -16.09
N ARG A 94 12.19 -8.46 -16.33
CA ARG A 94 13.48 -8.39 -17.02
C ARG A 94 13.36 -8.19 -18.55
N SER A 95 12.21 -8.51 -19.13
CA SER A 95 11.87 -8.29 -20.54
C SER A 95 10.80 -7.23 -20.62
N GLY A 96 10.92 -6.27 -21.55
CA GLY A 96 9.96 -5.17 -21.72
C GLY A 96 8.51 -5.67 -21.71
N THR A 97 7.83 -5.48 -20.58
CA THR A 97 6.45 -5.90 -20.37
C THR A 97 5.52 -4.76 -20.77
N SER A 98 4.53 -5.04 -21.57
CA SER A 98 3.48 -4.07 -21.92
C SER A 98 2.52 -3.82 -20.73
N VAL A 99 1.83 -2.67 -20.75
CA VAL A 99 0.81 -2.36 -19.73
C VAL A 99 -0.30 -3.42 -19.72
N GLY A 100 -0.72 -3.89 -20.91
CA GLY A 100 -1.74 -4.93 -21.02
C GLY A 100 -1.32 -6.24 -20.36
N GLU A 101 -0.07 -6.67 -20.56
CA GLU A 101 0.49 -7.85 -19.91
C GLU A 101 0.61 -7.69 -18.40
N ALA A 102 1.03 -6.51 -17.94
CA ALA A 102 1.12 -6.20 -16.51
C ALA A 102 -0.25 -6.24 -15.83
N LEU A 103 -1.27 -5.67 -16.47
CA LEU A 103 -2.65 -5.72 -15.99
C LEU A 103 -3.21 -7.14 -16.03
N GLY A 104 -3.03 -7.86 -17.14
CA GLY A 104 -3.43 -9.26 -17.25
C GLY A 104 -2.83 -10.12 -16.15
N PHE A 105 -1.53 -9.93 -15.86
CA PHE A 105 -0.86 -10.55 -14.72
C PHE A 105 -1.52 -10.20 -13.38
N ALA A 106 -1.78 -8.91 -13.13
CA ALA A 106 -2.39 -8.45 -11.89
C ALA A 106 -3.78 -9.08 -11.68
N PHE A 107 -4.61 -9.17 -12.72
CA PHE A 107 -5.92 -9.82 -12.65
C PHE A 107 -5.82 -11.33 -12.35
N VAL A 108 -4.88 -12.03 -12.97
CA VAL A 108 -4.66 -13.47 -12.70
C VAL A 108 -4.19 -13.71 -11.26
N MET A 109 -3.52 -12.72 -10.65
CA MET A 109 -3.05 -12.82 -9.26
C MET A 109 -4.12 -12.51 -8.20
N ILE A 110 -5.33 -12.06 -8.56
CA ILE A 110 -6.39 -11.72 -7.59
C ILE A 110 -6.63 -12.82 -6.54
N PRO A 111 -6.81 -14.11 -6.89
CA PRO A 111 -7.04 -15.14 -5.88
C PRO A 111 -5.87 -15.25 -4.89
N THR A 112 -4.64 -15.19 -5.40
CA THR A 112 -3.43 -15.22 -4.57
C THR A 112 -3.36 -14.02 -3.63
N MET A 113 -3.76 -12.81 -4.10
CA MET A 113 -3.80 -11.60 -3.28
C MET A 113 -4.84 -11.68 -2.17
N ILE A 114 -6.01 -12.22 -2.46
CA ILE A 114 -7.07 -12.42 -1.45
C ILE A 114 -6.56 -13.34 -0.33
N ILE A 115 -5.95 -14.47 -0.69
CA ILE A 115 -5.38 -15.39 0.30
C ILE A 115 -4.25 -14.73 1.09
N LEU A 116 -3.35 -14.01 0.42
CA LEU A 116 -2.28 -13.24 1.08
C LEU A 116 -2.85 -12.24 2.07
N PHE A 117 -3.86 -11.47 1.66
CA PHE A 117 -4.50 -10.50 2.52
C PHE A 117 -5.09 -11.14 3.78
N VAL A 118 -5.83 -12.26 3.63
CA VAL A 118 -6.41 -12.99 4.76
C VAL A 118 -5.32 -13.53 5.69
N VAL A 119 -4.31 -14.20 5.13
CA VAL A 119 -3.22 -14.77 5.93
C VAL A 119 -2.42 -13.68 6.65
N GLN A 120 -2.08 -12.60 5.96
CA GLN A 120 -1.37 -11.47 6.59
C GLN A 120 -2.23 -10.80 7.66
N SER A 121 -3.53 -10.59 7.42
CA SER A 121 -4.44 -10.00 8.43
C SER A 121 -4.49 -10.84 9.69
N VAL A 122 -4.56 -12.16 9.58
CA VAL A 122 -4.53 -13.08 10.74
C VAL A 122 -3.19 -12.99 11.46
N LEU A 123 -2.07 -13.03 10.72
CA LEU A 123 -0.73 -12.95 11.33
C LEU A 123 -0.49 -11.62 12.05
N PHE A 124 -0.87 -10.50 11.42
CA PHE A 124 -0.78 -9.18 12.03
C PHE A 124 -1.73 -9.04 13.23
N GLY A 125 -2.96 -9.58 13.13
CA GLY A 125 -3.92 -9.59 14.23
C GLY A 125 -3.39 -10.35 15.45
N ILE A 126 -2.87 -11.57 15.26
CA ILE A 126 -2.25 -12.35 16.34
C ILE A 126 -1.03 -11.62 16.92
N ALA A 127 -0.17 -11.07 16.06
CA ALA A 127 1.02 -10.35 16.51
C ALA A 127 0.67 -9.10 17.32
N ALA A 128 -0.38 -8.36 16.93
CA ALA A 128 -0.87 -7.18 17.63
C ALA A 128 -1.52 -7.52 18.97
N LEU A 129 -2.26 -8.65 19.05
CA LEU A 129 -2.84 -9.16 20.30
C LEU A 129 -1.76 -9.59 21.30
N LEU A 130 -0.66 -10.18 20.82
CA LEU A 130 0.44 -10.58 21.68
C LEU A 130 1.20 -9.35 22.23
N LEU A 131 1.64 -8.48 21.34
CA LEU A 131 2.33 -7.21 21.62
C LEU A 131 2.48 -6.41 20.33
N ILE A 132 2.53 -5.10 20.41
CA ILE A 132 2.78 -4.22 19.24
C ILE A 132 4.13 -4.51 18.59
N ILE A 133 5.16 -4.85 19.35
CA ILE A 133 6.53 -5.08 18.87
C ILE A 133 6.62 -6.21 17.81
N PRO A 134 6.03 -7.42 18.01
CA PRO A 134 5.97 -8.43 16.95
C PRO A 134 5.26 -7.95 15.68
N ALA A 135 4.16 -7.20 15.81
CA ALA A 135 3.45 -6.66 14.64
C ALA A 135 4.33 -5.68 13.84
N LEU A 136 5.05 -4.79 14.50
CA LEU A 136 6.02 -3.89 13.85
C LEU A 136 7.14 -4.65 13.16
N TYR A 137 7.64 -5.73 13.76
CA TYR A 137 8.64 -6.60 13.13
C TYR A 137 8.13 -7.29 11.87
N LEU A 138 6.87 -7.74 11.86
CA LEU A 138 6.25 -8.34 10.68
C LEU A 138 6.19 -7.38 9.49
N ILE A 139 6.03 -6.06 9.71
CA ILE A 139 6.08 -5.06 8.63
C ILE A 139 7.39 -5.20 7.83
N GLY A 140 8.52 -5.28 8.52
CA GLY A 140 9.82 -5.45 7.86
C GLY A 140 9.99 -6.82 7.21
N ARG A 141 9.45 -7.88 7.82
CA ARG A 141 9.58 -9.26 7.31
C ARG A 141 8.73 -9.50 6.06
N PHE A 142 7.62 -8.81 5.92
CA PHE A 142 6.70 -8.97 4.79
C PHE A 142 6.81 -7.85 3.75
N ALA A 143 7.75 -6.90 3.90
CA ALA A 143 7.94 -5.80 2.96
C ALA A 143 8.26 -6.28 1.52
N ALA A 144 8.88 -7.44 1.36
CA ALA A 144 9.25 -7.98 0.05
C ALA A 144 8.22 -8.96 -0.55
N VAL A 145 7.07 -9.22 0.10
CA VAL A 145 6.08 -10.23 -0.34
C VAL A 145 5.56 -9.93 -1.73
N TYR A 146 5.00 -8.73 -1.95
CA TYR A 146 4.42 -8.35 -3.23
C TYR A 146 5.45 -8.21 -4.36
N PRO A 147 6.60 -7.54 -4.17
CA PRO A 147 7.65 -7.51 -5.18
C PRO A 147 8.18 -8.90 -5.54
N LEU A 148 8.45 -9.75 -4.55
CA LEU A 148 8.94 -11.12 -4.76
C LEU A 148 7.94 -11.97 -5.55
N LEU A 149 6.65 -11.89 -5.16
CA LEU A 149 5.56 -12.59 -5.85
C LEU A 149 5.49 -12.17 -7.31
N THR A 150 5.60 -10.86 -7.58
CA THR A 150 5.49 -10.29 -8.91
C THR A 150 6.70 -10.64 -9.79
N ASP A 151 7.92 -10.52 -9.26
CA ASP A 151 9.17 -10.81 -10.00
C ASP A 151 9.29 -12.29 -10.34
N ARG A 152 9.00 -13.17 -9.38
CA ARG A 152 9.13 -14.62 -9.54
C ARG A 152 7.87 -15.31 -10.05
N ASN A 153 6.82 -14.58 -10.37
CA ASN A 153 5.52 -15.10 -10.81
C ASN A 153 4.98 -16.21 -9.89
N LEU A 154 5.04 -15.98 -8.57
CA LEU A 154 4.63 -16.97 -7.58
C LEU A 154 3.10 -16.98 -7.45
N LYS A 155 2.46 -18.09 -7.81
CA LYS A 155 1.01 -18.29 -7.60
C LYS A 155 0.69 -18.77 -6.18
N ASN A 156 1.66 -19.35 -5.48
CA ASN A 156 1.49 -19.83 -4.11
C ASN A 156 1.77 -18.69 -3.11
N PRO A 157 0.75 -18.25 -2.34
CA PRO A 157 0.91 -17.16 -1.36
C PRO A 157 1.88 -17.51 -0.22
N PHE A 158 1.90 -18.78 0.20
CA PHE A 158 2.83 -19.22 1.27
C PHE A 158 4.29 -19.20 0.80
N ALA A 159 4.55 -19.51 -0.48
CA ALA A 159 5.88 -19.38 -1.04
C ALA A 159 6.36 -17.92 -1.09
N ALA A 160 5.45 -16.96 -1.34
CA ALA A 160 5.77 -15.55 -1.29
C ALA A 160 6.07 -15.07 0.16
N LEU A 161 5.29 -15.52 1.14
CA LEU A 161 5.52 -15.20 2.56
C LEU A 161 6.85 -15.77 3.08
N THR A 162 7.09 -17.06 2.85
CA THR A 162 8.33 -17.71 3.28
C THR A 162 9.55 -17.16 2.55
N GLY A 163 9.42 -16.88 1.25
CA GLY A 163 10.47 -16.25 0.46
C GLY A 163 10.81 -14.84 0.94
N SER A 164 9.80 -14.01 1.26
CA SER A 164 10.02 -12.69 1.87
C SER A 164 10.70 -12.81 3.22
N TRP A 165 10.26 -13.76 4.05
CA TRP A 165 10.87 -14.03 5.36
C TRP A 165 12.35 -14.39 5.23
N GLN A 166 12.72 -15.25 4.29
CA GLN A 166 14.11 -15.62 4.04
C GLN A 166 14.92 -14.42 3.52
N LEU A 167 14.41 -13.72 2.52
CA LEU A 167 15.07 -12.58 1.87
C LEU A 167 15.38 -11.43 2.84
N THR A 168 14.47 -11.15 3.78
CA THR A 168 14.62 -10.09 4.78
C THR A 168 15.40 -10.55 6.03
N SER A 169 15.91 -11.78 6.07
CA SER A 169 16.65 -12.31 7.21
C SER A 169 17.87 -11.46 7.54
N GLY A 170 18.11 -11.21 8.82
CA GLY A 170 19.19 -10.35 9.32
C GLY A 170 18.94 -8.83 9.16
N ASN A 171 17.94 -8.41 8.38
CA ASN A 171 17.61 -7.00 8.15
C ASN A 171 16.19 -6.60 8.58
N GLY A 172 15.39 -7.52 9.14
CA GLY A 172 13.97 -7.31 9.43
C GLY A 172 13.68 -6.02 10.21
N TRP A 173 14.41 -5.74 11.29
CA TRP A 173 14.22 -4.52 12.09
C TRP A 173 14.62 -3.23 11.36
N ARG A 174 15.64 -3.26 10.53
CA ARG A 174 16.05 -2.08 9.74
C ARG A 174 15.04 -1.75 8.68
N ILE A 175 14.51 -2.77 7.99
CA ILE A 175 13.44 -2.62 7.01
C ILE A 175 12.17 -2.15 7.71
N ALA A 176 11.82 -2.75 8.86
CA ALA A 176 10.67 -2.32 9.65
C ALA A 176 10.77 -0.84 10.03
N LEU A 177 11.92 -0.41 10.58
CA LEU A 177 12.15 0.99 10.94
C LEU A 177 12.01 1.92 9.74
N PHE A 178 12.60 1.56 8.59
CA PHE A 178 12.50 2.36 7.37
C PHE A 178 11.04 2.50 6.89
N VAL A 179 10.30 1.39 6.82
CA VAL A 179 8.90 1.41 6.38
C VAL A 179 8.02 2.16 7.39
N ILE A 180 8.25 1.99 8.69
CA ILE A 180 7.50 2.70 9.73
C ILE A 180 7.75 4.21 9.66
N LEU A 181 9.00 4.65 9.54
CA LEU A 181 9.33 6.08 9.40
C LEU A 181 8.68 6.67 8.14
N PHE A 182 8.74 5.93 7.02
CA PHE A 182 8.07 6.31 5.79
C PHE A 182 6.54 6.42 5.98
N MET A 183 5.90 5.44 6.61
CA MET A 183 4.47 5.45 6.90
C MET A 183 4.07 6.61 7.84
N ILE A 184 4.88 6.93 8.86
CA ILE A 184 4.65 8.07 9.75
C ILE A 184 4.71 9.38 8.96
N ALA A 185 5.71 9.54 8.08
CA ALA A 185 5.81 10.73 7.23
C ALA A 185 4.57 10.90 6.33
N LEU A 186 4.12 9.82 5.69
CA LEU A 186 2.91 9.84 4.87
C LEU A 186 1.65 10.16 5.71
N LEU A 187 1.53 9.59 6.90
CA LEU A 187 0.43 9.84 7.82
C LEU A 187 0.35 11.33 8.20
N VAL A 188 1.49 11.92 8.57
CA VAL A 188 1.54 13.35 8.93
C VAL A 188 1.12 14.22 7.75
N ILE A 189 1.62 13.96 6.54
CA ILE A 189 1.25 14.72 5.35
C ILE A 189 -0.25 14.56 5.05
N THR A 190 -0.78 13.34 5.15
CA THR A 190 -2.22 13.07 4.93
C THR A 190 -3.08 13.82 5.96
N MET A 191 -2.67 13.86 7.22
CA MET A 191 -3.36 14.61 8.26
C MET A 191 -3.37 16.13 7.98
N ILE A 192 -2.23 16.68 7.55
CA ILE A 192 -2.13 18.11 7.19
C ILE A 192 -3.03 18.42 5.98
N VAL A 193 -2.95 17.60 4.92
CA VAL A 193 -3.78 17.78 3.73
C VAL A 193 -5.26 17.64 4.08
N GLY A 194 -5.64 16.65 4.89
CA GLY A 194 -7.00 16.44 5.37
C GLY A 194 -7.53 17.62 6.17
N ALA A 195 -6.72 18.17 7.08
CA ALA A 195 -7.08 19.36 7.85
C ALA A 195 -7.29 20.60 6.96
N VAL A 196 -6.41 20.83 5.99
CA VAL A 196 -6.54 21.96 5.04
C VAL A 196 -7.76 21.78 4.14
N THR A 197 -7.97 20.58 3.60
CA THR A 197 -9.10 20.34 2.69
C THR A 197 -10.45 20.28 3.42
N GLY A 198 -10.46 19.95 4.71
CA GLY A 198 -11.65 20.01 5.57
C GLY A 198 -12.26 21.43 5.70
N ILE A 199 -11.45 22.48 5.47
CA ILE A 199 -11.93 23.88 5.50
C ILE A 199 -12.74 24.24 4.25
N PHE A 200 -12.63 23.46 3.17
CA PHE A 200 -13.27 23.78 1.88
C PHE A 200 -14.80 23.63 1.88
N GLY A 201 -15.36 22.99 2.88
CA GLY A 201 -16.80 22.91 3.08
C GLY A 201 -17.32 21.49 3.37
N PRO A 202 -18.61 21.39 3.73
CA PRO A 202 -19.22 20.12 4.11
C PRO A 202 -19.40 19.18 2.91
N HIS A 203 -19.66 17.91 3.20
CA HIS A 203 -19.96 16.89 2.20
C HIS A 203 -21.08 17.35 1.26
N GLY A 204 -20.89 17.16 -0.05
CA GLY A 204 -21.82 17.58 -1.10
C GLY A 204 -21.63 19.01 -1.59
N SER A 205 -20.77 19.84 -0.97
CA SER A 205 -20.44 21.17 -1.46
C SER A 205 -19.40 21.14 -2.60
N PHE A 206 -19.33 22.20 -3.40
CA PHE A 206 -18.28 22.33 -4.43
C PHE A 206 -16.87 22.32 -3.83
N GLY A 207 -16.69 22.98 -2.68
CA GLY A 207 -15.41 22.96 -1.96
C GLY A 207 -15.02 21.54 -1.52
N TYR A 208 -15.97 20.72 -1.05
CA TYR A 208 -15.74 19.32 -0.73
C TYR A 208 -15.22 18.53 -1.94
N VAL A 209 -15.75 18.76 -3.15
CA VAL A 209 -15.27 18.13 -4.38
C VAL A 209 -13.81 18.47 -4.63
N ILE A 210 -13.44 19.74 -4.52
CA ILE A 210 -12.03 20.19 -4.68
C ILE A 210 -11.14 19.50 -3.63
N GLY A 211 -11.56 19.51 -2.37
CA GLY A 211 -10.83 18.85 -1.28
C GLY A 211 -10.64 17.35 -1.53
N SER A 212 -11.67 16.67 -2.03
CA SER A 212 -11.63 15.26 -2.36
C SER A 212 -10.66 14.95 -3.51
N VAL A 213 -10.62 15.82 -4.54
CA VAL A 213 -9.64 15.70 -5.65
C VAL A 213 -8.22 15.83 -5.11
N ILE A 214 -7.94 16.82 -4.27
CA ILE A 214 -6.60 17.00 -3.67
C ILE A 214 -6.21 15.81 -2.81
N ASN A 215 -7.09 15.36 -1.91
CA ASN A 215 -6.83 14.20 -1.05
C ASN A 215 -6.58 12.92 -1.86
N SER A 216 -7.39 12.68 -2.90
CA SER A 216 -7.23 11.51 -3.76
C SER A 216 -5.93 11.57 -4.58
N ALA A 217 -5.53 12.76 -5.04
CA ALA A 217 -4.26 12.95 -5.75
C ALA A 217 -3.05 12.68 -4.83
N VAL A 218 -3.08 13.20 -3.62
CA VAL A 218 -2.04 12.94 -2.60
C VAL A 218 -1.99 11.45 -2.25
N SER A 219 -3.14 10.83 -2.04
CA SER A 219 -3.22 9.37 -1.77
C SER A 219 -2.68 8.53 -2.93
N ALA A 220 -2.95 8.93 -4.17
CA ALA A 220 -2.41 8.26 -5.36
C ALA A 220 -0.89 8.40 -5.46
N ALA A 221 -0.35 9.57 -5.21
CA ALA A 221 1.10 9.78 -5.14
C ALA A 221 1.74 8.90 -4.05
N PHE A 222 1.10 8.78 -2.89
CA PHE A 222 1.56 7.94 -1.80
C PHE A 222 1.48 6.44 -2.12
N GLY A 223 0.43 5.99 -2.81
CA GLY A 223 0.32 4.62 -3.31
C GLY A 223 1.45 4.26 -4.26
N LEU A 224 1.79 5.17 -5.18
CA LEU A 224 2.92 5.01 -6.10
C LEU A 224 4.27 4.98 -5.36
N LEU A 225 4.48 5.91 -4.42
CA LEU A 225 5.69 5.96 -3.60
C LEU A 225 5.84 4.71 -2.74
N ASN A 226 4.77 4.24 -2.11
CA ASN A 226 4.79 3.01 -1.31
C ASN A 226 5.18 1.80 -2.16
N THR A 227 4.62 1.69 -3.36
CA THR A 227 4.96 0.63 -4.31
C THR A 227 6.45 0.70 -4.70
N ALA A 228 6.99 1.90 -4.92
CA ALA A 228 8.40 2.12 -5.25
C ALA A 228 9.33 1.75 -4.09
N VAL A 229 8.98 2.14 -2.87
CA VAL A 229 9.74 1.79 -1.65
C VAL A 229 9.82 0.27 -1.47
N LEU A 230 8.70 -0.45 -1.63
CA LEU A 230 8.69 -1.91 -1.54
C LEU A 230 9.51 -2.56 -2.66
N ALA A 231 9.45 -2.03 -3.89
CA ALA A 231 10.27 -2.49 -5.02
C ALA A 231 11.76 -2.28 -4.74
N ALA A 232 12.16 -1.11 -4.23
CA ALA A 232 13.55 -0.78 -3.92
C ALA A 232 14.11 -1.67 -2.80
N ILE A 233 13.33 -1.91 -1.72
CA ILE A 233 13.69 -2.87 -0.67
C ILE A 233 13.98 -4.25 -1.28
N TYR A 234 13.07 -4.74 -2.12
CA TYR A 234 13.23 -6.03 -2.78
C TYR A 234 14.47 -6.09 -3.68
N ARG A 235 14.66 -5.09 -4.55
CA ARG A 235 15.80 -5.01 -5.48
C ARG A 235 17.13 -5.02 -4.72
N GLN A 236 17.23 -4.24 -3.65
CA GLN A 236 18.44 -4.19 -2.84
C GLN A 236 18.78 -5.54 -2.20
N LEU A 237 17.77 -6.31 -1.78
CA LEU A 237 17.95 -7.62 -1.16
C LEU A 237 18.17 -8.72 -2.21
N ALA A 238 17.49 -8.67 -3.36
CA ALA A 238 17.56 -9.69 -4.41
C ALA A 238 18.91 -9.68 -5.16
N VAL A 239 19.46 -8.49 -5.46
CA VAL A 239 20.79 -8.36 -6.10
C VAL A 239 21.88 -8.99 -5.23
N ARG A 240 21.77 -8.88 -3.91
CA ARG A 240 22.75 -9.38 -2.95
C ARG A 240 22.76 -10.90 -2.84
N THR A 241 21.59 -11.53 -2.97
CA THR A 241 21.48 -12.99 -2.97
C THR A 241 22.12 -13.64 -4.21
N SER A 242 22.10 -12.93 -5.34
CA SER A 242 22.74 -13.39 -6.59
C SER A 242 24.27 -13.29 -6.53
N GLY A 243 24.81 -12.33 -5.80
CA GLY A 243 26.27 -12.15 -5.64
C GLY A 243 26.94 -13.17 -4.70
N GLU A 244 26.20 -13.72 -3.73
CA GLU A 244 26.73 -14.75 -2.82
C GLU A 244 26.78 -16.16 -3.43
N VAL A 245 26.07 -16.40 -4.54
CA VAL A 245 26.07 -17.70 -5.25
C VAL A 245 27.29 -17.86 -6.17
N PHE A 246 28.02 -16.79 -6.43
CA PHE A 246 29.19 -16.78 -7.32
C PHE A 246 30.53 -16.56 -6.56
N GLN A 247 30.56 -16.66 -5.23
CA GLN A 247 31.75 -16.75 -4.41
C GLN A 247 31.86 -18.13 -3.77
#